data_365ac176907337e0d55f6dcab39ddca2
#
_entry.id   365ac176907337e0d55f6dcab39ddca2
#
_cell.length_a   1.000
_cell.length_b   1.000
_cell.length_c   1.000
_cell.angle_alpha   90.00
_cell.angle_beta   90.00
_cell.angle_gamma   90.00
#
_symmetry.space_group_name_H-M   'P 1'
#
loop_
_entity.id
_entity.type
_entity.pdbx_description
1 polymer ?
#
loop_
_entity_poly.entity_id
_entity_poly.type
_entity_poly.pdbx_seq_one_letter_code
_entity_poly.pdbx_strand_id
1 'polypeptide(L)'
;RSMESVVTFRQGKSTVDNAQLPNVERVATYLNNHKDATVIIRGFASPEGSQEVNERIAKARAEAVKDILVKRYRINASRIDAQGNGVGDMFSEPDWNRVSICTIDDKEK
;
A
#
# COMPACT_ATOMS: atom_id res chain seq x y z
N ARG A 1 8.43 -3.57 16.86
CA ARG A 1 7.11 -2.95 16.88
C ARG A 1 6.63 -2.77 15.43
N SER A 2 5.37 -3.00 15.18
CA SER A 2 4.79 -2.86 13.85
C SER A 2 3.54 -2.00 13.89
N MET A 3 3.23 -1.38 12.76
CA MET A 3 2.06 -0.54 12.58
C MET A 3 1.53 -0.79 11.17
N GLU A 4 0.21 -0.76 11.03
CA GLU A 4 -0.42 -0.94 9.72
C GLU A 4 -1.24 0.28 9.32
N SER A 5 -1.26 0.55 8.02
CA SER A 5 -2.18 1.50 7.44
C SER A 5 -2.72 0.91 6.14
N VAL A 6 -4.00 1.11 5.88
CA VAL A 6 -4.67 0.53 4.72
C VAL A 6 -5.13 1.66 3.80
N VAL A 7 -4.83 1.51 2.51
CA VAL A 7 -5.26 2.43 1.46
C VAL A 7 -6.22 1.67 0.55
N THR A 8 -7.46 2.15 0.42
CA THR A 8 -8.46 1.51 -0.42
C THR A 8 -8.50 2.14 -1.81
N PHE A 9 -8.96 1.36 -2.79
CA PHE A 9 -9.01 1.79 -4.19
C PHE A 9 -10.40 1.53 -4.76
N ARG A 10 -10.78 2.33 -5.72
CA ARG A 10 -12.01 2.10 -6.46
C ARG A 10 -11.85 0.94 -7.42
N GLN A 11 -12.95 0.33 -7.81
CA GLN A 11 -12.96 -0.79 -8.73
C GLN A 11 -12.18 -0.44 -10.00
N GLY A 12 -11.25 -1.32 -10.38
CA GLY A 12 -10.44 -1.17 -11.58
C GLY A 12 -9.41 -0.05 -11.54
N LYS A 13 -9.27 0.64 -10.40
CA LYS A 13 -8.36 1.78 -10.29
C LYS A 13 -7.16 1.44 -9.42
N SER A 14 -6.04 2.07 -9.76
CA SER A 14 -4.82 2.00 -8.95
C SER A 14 -4.29 3.39 -8.60
N THR A 15 -5.11 4.42 -8.77
CA THR A 15 -4.79 5.77 -8.30
C THR A 15 -5.29 5.95 -6.88
N VAL A 16 -4.49 6.63 -6.06
CA VAL A 16 -4.87 6.94 -4.67
C VAL A 16 -5.76 8.18 -4.66
N ASP A 17 -7.01 8.01 -4.24
CA ASP A 17 -7.93 9.15 -4.11
C ASP A 17 -7.47 10.08 -3.01
N ASN A 18 -7.81 11.37 -3.14
CA ASN A 18 -7.47 12.37 -2.13
C ASN A 18 -7.96 11.97 -0.74
N ALA A 19 -9.12 11.31 -0.66
CA ALA A 19 -9.67 10.87 0.61
C ALA A 19 -8.77 9.83 1.31
N GLN A 20 -7.92 9.14 0.56
CA GLN A 20 -7.02 8.13 1.10
C GLN A 20 -5.63 8.68 1.44
N LEU A 21 -5.31 9.91 1.03
CA LEU A 21 -3.99 10.50 1.30
C LEU A 21 -3.63 10.55 2.79
N PRO A 22 -4.57 10.81 3.71
CA PRO A 22 -4.21 10.77 5.14
C PRO A 22 -3.66 9.43 5.60
N ASN A 23 -4.08 8.33 4.97
CA ASN A 23 -3.57 7.00 5.31
C ASN A 23 -2.14 6.79 4.83
N VAL A 24 -1.77 7.42 3.70
CA VAL A 24 -0.39 7.41 3.22
C VAL A 24 0.47 8.34 4.07
N GLU A 25 -0.06 9.52 4.40
CA GLU A 25 0.66 10.49 5.23
C GLU A 25 1.01 9.91 6.60
N ARG A 26 0.12 9.10 7.16
CA ARG A 26 0.39 8.44 8.44
C ARG A 26 1.64 7.58 8.38
N VAL A 27 1.81 6.85 7.29
CA VAL A 27 3.01 6.04 7.05
C VAL A 27 4.24 6.94 6.94
N ALA A 28 4.13 8.01 6.15
CA ALA A 28 5.24 8.93 5.94
C ALA A 28 5.69 9.58 7.24
N THR A 29 4.73 10.02 8.06
CA THR A 29 5.02 10.66 9.34
C THR A 29 5.78 9.69 10.25
N TYR A 30 5.31 8.44 10.31
CA TYR A 30 5.98 7.44 11.13
C TYR A 30 7.41 7.22 10.66
N LEU A 31 7.62 7.02 9.35
CA LEU A 31 8.95 6.77 8.80
C LEU A 31 9.89 7.96 9.00
N ASN A 32 9.36 9.17 8.95
CA ASN A 32 10.19 10.38 9.19
C ASN A 32 10.60 10.52 10.65
N ASN A 33 9.79 10.00 11.56
CA ASN A 33 10.09 10.05 12.98
C ASN A 33 10.88 8.83 13.49
N HIS A 34 11.01 7.80 12.65
CA HIS A 34 11.67 6.55 13.00
C HIS A 34 12.59 6.16 11.86
N LYS A 35 13.81 6.69 11.87
CA LYS A 35 14.70 6.62 10.70
C LYS A 35 15.13 5.21 10.29
N ASP A 36 15.09 4.27 11.23
CA ASP A 36 15.47 2.88 10.93
C ASP A 36 14.29 2.02 10.52
N ALA A 37 13.08 2.57 10.55
CA ALA A 37 11.89 1.83 10.17
C ALA A 37 11.81 1.67 8.65
N THR A 38 11.22 0.56 8.22
CA THR A 38 10.95 0.26 6.83
C THR A 38 9.48 -0.08 6.67
N VAL A 39 8.98 -0.07 5.43
CA VAL A 39 7.59 -0.40 5.16
C VAL A 39 7.52 -1.41 4.01
N ILE A 40 6.65 -2.40 4.18
CA ILE A 40 6.27 -3.31 3.11
C ILE A 40 4.85 -2.94 2.72
N ILE A 41 4.65 -2.68 1.42
CA ILE A 41 3.35 -2.34 0.88
C ILE A 41 2.88 -3.52 0.04
N ARG A 42 1.78 -4.16 0.44
CA ARG A 42 1.21 -5.28 -0.30
C ARG A 42 -0.08 -4.82 -0.96
N GLY A 43 -0.08 -4.84 -2.29
CA GLY A 43 -1.25 -4.48 -3.08
C GLY A 43 -2.09 -5.70 -3.41
N PHE A 44 -3.39 -5.53 -3.41
CA PHE A 44 -4.36 -6.60 -3.68
C PHE A 44 -5.41 -6.13 -4.68
N ALA A 45 -5.99 -7.07 -5.39
CA ALA A 45 -7.12 -6.86 -6.28
C ALA A 45 -8.30 -7.69 -5.78
N SER A 46 -9.52 -7.25 -6.10
CA SER A 46 -10.70 -8.10 -5.91
C SER A 46 -10.74 -9.16 -7.02
N PRO A 47 -11.46 -10.28 -6.78
CA PRO A 47 -11.45 -11.39 -7.74
C PRO A 47 -12.32 -11.13 -8.98
N GLU A 48 -12.19 -9.95 -9.55
CA GLU A 48 -12.87 -9.55 -10.77
C GLU A 48 -11.86 -9.52 -11.91
N GLY A 49 -12.27 -9.92 -13.09
CA GLY A 49 -11.38 -9.93 -14.23
C GLY A 49 -10.44 -11.14 -14.26
N SER A 50 -9.47 -11.11 -15.18
CA SER A 50 -8.51 -12.21 -15.34
C SER A 50 -7.43 -12.17 -14.28
N GLN A 51 -6.77 -13.30 -14.07
CA GLN A 51 -5.64 -13.40 -13.15
C GLN A 51 -4.54 -12.40 -13.53
N GLU A 52 -4.25 -12.30 -14.84
CA GLU A 52 -3.20 -11.40 -15.31
C GLU A 52 -3.52 -9.94 -15.01
N VAL A 53 -4.76 -9.52 -15.24
CA VAL A 53 -5.22 -8.16 -14.96
C VAL A 53 -5.14 -7.90 -13.46
N ASN A 54 -5.59 -8.85 -12.65
CA ASN A 54 -5.60 -8.70 -11.19
C ASN A 54 -4.18 -8.59 -10.63
N GLU A 55 -3.24 -9.36 -11.16
CA GLU A 55 -1.84 -9.26 -10.73
C GLU A 55 -1.25 -7.90 -11.08
N ARG A 56 -1.57 -7.37 -12.25
CA ARG A 56 -1.10 -6.07 -12.69
C ARG A 56 -1.67 -4.95 -11.81
N ILE A 57 -2.96 -5.02 -11.52
CA ILE A 57 -3.62 -4.02 -10.68
C ILE A 57 -3.06 -4.07 -9.26
N ALA A 58 -2.87 -5.26 -8.72
CA ALA A 58 -2.32 -5.42 -7.38
C ALA A 58 -0.94 -4.77 -7.27
N LYS A 59 -0.08 -5.03 -8.25
CA LYS A 59 1.25 -4.42 -8.29
C LYS A 59 1.17 -2.91 -8.43
N ALA A 60 0.30 -2.42 -9.32
CA ALA A 60 0.12 -0.98 -9.54
C ALA A 60 -0.37 -0.27 -8.29
N ARG A 61 -1.23 -0.92 -7.49
CA ARG A 61 -1.73 -0.34 -6.25
C ARG A 61 -0.62 -0.19 -5.20
N ALA A 62 0.27 -1.17 -5.11
CA ALA A 62 1.42 -1.05 -4.21
C ALA A 62 2.37 0.05 -4.68
N GLU A 63 2.65 0.08 -5.98
CA GLU A 63 3.55 1.08 -6.55
C GLU A 63 2.99 2.50 -6.42
N ALA A 64 1.67 2.67 -6.52
CA ALA A 64 1.04 3.98 -6.40
C ALA A 64 1.31 4.58 -5.02
N VAL A 65 1.22 3.77 -3.96
CA VAL A 65 1.49 4.24 -2.61
C VAL A 65 2.97 4.55 -2.44
N LYS A 66 3.84 3.67 -2.94
CA LYS A 66 5.29 3.91 -2.89
C LYS A 66 5.67 5.21 -3.58
N ASP A 67 5.10 5.47 -4.76
CA ASP A 67 5.40 6.69 -5.50
C ASP A 67 5.07 7.94 -4.70
N ILE A 68 3.95 7.95 -3.99
CA ILE A 68 3.57 9.08 -3.15
C ILE A 68 4.57 9.26 -2.01
N LEU A 69 4.94 8.17 -1.35
CA LEU A 69 5.91 8.23 -0.25
C LEU A 69 7.24 8.78 -0.72
N VAL A 70 7.70 8.35 -1.89
CA VAL A 70 9.00 8.79 -2.42
C VAL A 70 8.93 10.24 -2.91
N LYS A 71 7.94 10.56 -3.76
CA LYS A 71 7.92 11.83 -4.47
C LYS A 71 7.35 12.96 -3.62
N ARG A 72 6.29 12.70 -2.88
CA ARG A 72 5.63 13.73 -2.09
C ARG A 72 6.23 13.89 -0.70
N TYR A 73 6.58 12.79 -0.07
CA TYR A 73 7.05 12.80 1.31
C TYR A 73 8.55 12.59 1.46
N ARG A 74 9.26 12.41 0.34
CA ARG A 74 10.73 12.32 0.29
C ARG A 74 11.28 11.13 1.08
N ILE A 75 10.54 10.05 1.18
CA ILE A 75 11.02 8.83 1.80
C ILE A 75 11.95 8.13 0.81
N ASN A 76 13.11 7.69 1.28
CA ASN A 76 14.07 6.99 0.43
C ASN A 76 13.47 5.66 -0.03
N ALA A 77 13.54 5.39 -1.33
CA ALA A 77 12.95 4.20 -1.93
C ALA A 77 13.50 2.90 -1.31
N SER A 78 14.73 2.92 -0.82
CA SER A 78 15.34 1.74 -0.21
C SER A 78 14.65 1.31 1.08
N ARG A 79 13.81 2.17 1.65
CA ARG A 79 13.07 1.87 2.87
C ARG A 79 11.68 1.30 2.58
N ILE A 80 11.32 1.17 1.30
CA ILE A 80 9.97 0.80 0.87
C ILE A 80 10.06 -0.42 -0.05
N ASP A 81 9.34 -1.49 0.31
CA ASP A 81 9.20 -2.67 -0.52
C ASP A 81 7.75 -2.77 -0.98
N ALA A 82 7.51 -2.56 -2.26
CA ALA A 82 6.17 -2.62 -2.83
C ALA A 82 5.97 -3.95 -3.56
N GLN A 83 4.95 -4.69 -3.17
CA GLN A 83 4.67 -6.02 -3.69
C GLN A 83 3.23 -6.12 -4.17
N GLY A 84 3.03 -6.75 -5.33
CA GLY A 84 1.69 -7.14 -5.77
C GLY A 84 1.40 -8.54 -5.27
N ASN A 85 0.36 -8.68 -4.47
CA ASN A 85 0.00 -9.97 -3.86
C ASN A 85 -1.23 -10.60 -4.52
N GLY A 86 -1.61 -10.12 -5.70
CA GLY A 86 -2.69 -10.72 -6.47
C GLY A 86 -4.06 -10.48 -5.87
N VAL A 87 -4.91 -11.50 -5.91
CA VAL A 87 -6.28 -11.41 -5.43
C VAL A 87 -6.29 -11.56 -3.91
N GLY A 88 -6.94 -10.59 -3.24
CA GLY A 88 -7.14 -10.67 -1.79
C GLY A 88 -8.36 -11.51 -1.46
N ASP A 89 -8.27 -12.27 -0.38
CA ASP A 89 -9.35 -13.10 0.11
C ASP A 89 -9.62 -12.87 1.60
N MET A 90 -9.05 -11.80 2.15
CA MET A 90 -9.15 -11.51 3.58
C MET A 90 -10.55 -11.07 3.99
N PHE A 91 -11.32 -10.54 3.04
CA PHE A 91 -12.64 -10.00 3.33
C PHE A 91 -13.67 -10.65 2.44
N SER A 92 -14.87 -10.87 2.99
CA SER A 92 -15.98 -11.46 2.23
C SER A 92 -16.53 -10.50 1.18
N GLU A 93 -16.44 -9.18 1.43
CA GLU A 93 -16.88 -8.17 0.48
C GLU A 93 -15.77 -7.85 -0.51
N PRO A 94 -16.00 -8.00 -1.82
CA PRO A 94 -14.96 -7.73 -2.81
C PRO A 94 -14.34 -6.34 -2.72
N ASP A 95 -15.15 -5.32 -2.35
CA ASP A 95 -14.68 -3.95 -2.25
C ASP A 95 -13.53 -3.79 -1.25
N TRP A 96 -13.54 -4.59 -0.20
CA TRP A 96 -12.54 -4.52 0.85
C TRP A 96 -11.22 -5.18 0.46
N ASN A 97 -11.20 -5.87 -0.68
CA ASN A 97 -9.98 -6.50 -1.18
C ASN A 97 -9.22 -5.62 -2.16
N ARG A 98 -9.76 -4.45 -2.51
CA ARG A 98 -9.09 -3.48 -3.38
C ARG A 98 -8.28 -2.53 -2.53
N VAL A 99 -7.13 -3.01 -2.06
CA VAL A 99 -6.37 -2.28 -1.05
C VAL A 99 -4.87 -2.41 -1.27
N SER A 100 -4.13 -1.47 -0.67
CA SER A 100 -2.72 -1.64 -0.36
C SER A 100 -2.57 -1.60 1.15
N ILE A 101 -1.97 -2.62 1.71
CA ILE A 101 -1.72 -2.71 3.14
C ILE A 101 -0.27 -2.35 3.39
N CYS A 102 -0.05 -1.30 4.14
CA CYS A 102 1.28 -0.82 4.50
C CYS A 102 1.61 -1.34 5.89
N THR A 103 2.62 -2.18 5.99
CA THR A 103 3.08 -2.72 7.27
C THR A 103 4.45 -2.15 7.58
N ILE A 104 4.54 -1.39 8.65
CA ILE A 104 5.79 -0.76 9.06
C ILE A 104 6.50 -1.67 10.05
N ASP A 105 7.77 -1.95 9.76
CA ASP A 105 8.65 -2.67 10.65
C ASP A 105 9.60 -1.66 11.28
N ASP A 106 9.43 -1.45 12.58
CA ASP A 106 10.27 -0.54 13.36
C ASP A 106 11.14 -1.37 14.27
N LYS A 107 12.43 -1.40 13.97
CA LYS A 107 13.40 -2.18 14.74
C LYS A 107 13.83 -1.50 16.03
N GLU A 108 13.46 -0.25 16.21
CA GLU A 108 13.68 0.45 17.47
C GLU A 108 12.70 -0.06 18.51
N LYS A 109 13.16 -0.11 19.72
CA LYS A 109 12.33 -0.59 20.83
C LYS A 109 11.85 0.54 21.72
#